data_18d563e16adedfbefaa23364a426f8e7
#
_entry.id   18d563e16adedfbefaa23364a426f8e7
#
_cell.length_a   1.000
_cell.length_b   1.000
_cell.length_c   1.000
_cell.angle_alpha   90.00
_cell.angle_beta   90.00
_cell.angle_gamma   90.00
#
_symmetry.space_group_name_H-M   'P 1'
#
loop_
_entity.id
_entity.type
_entity.pdbx_description
1 polymer ?
#
loop_
_entity_poly.entity_id
_entity_poly.type
_entity_poly.pdbx_seq_one_letter_code
_entity_poly.pdbx_strand_id
1 'polypeptide(L)'
;MKNICFILISLCISLSSFAQTDAQHLKFKGVPIDGTLAAYVSKMKAAGFSDLGIKDGTAVLQGDFAGFKGCIIGVSTLKTTNVVNTISVIFPECDNWSKLENNYQTLKEMLIQKYGEPADCVEKFQSYSQPNDDGLRLTFLRMDKCTYYTTFETPNGDIQLSLEHQDRRCFAKLQYWDKINTNKVKTQAMDDL
;
A
#
# COMPACT_ATOMS: atom_id res chain seq x y z
N MET A 1 3.54 68.65 -39.08
CA MET A 1 3.99 67.95 -37.85
C MET A 1 3.11 66.70 -37.71
N LYS A 2 3.64 65.54 -38.12
CA LYS A 2 2.88 64.24 -38.13
C LYS A 2 3.32 63.43 -36.92
N ASN A 3 2.39 63.20 -36.02
CA ASN A 3 2.60 62.27 -34.89
C ASN A 3 2.39 60.84 -35.36
N ILE A 4 3.45 60.06 -35.34
CA ILE A 4 3.44 58.63 -35.59
C ILE A 4 3.24 57.94 -34.23
N CYS A 5 2.04 57.36 -34.05
CA CYS A 5 1.71 56.54 -32.88
C CYS A 5 2.25 55.13 -33.14
N PHE A 6 3.31 54.71 -32.43
CA PHE A 6 3.79 53.33 -32.43
C PHE A 6 2.91 52.48 -31.52
N ILE A 7 2.09 51.61 -32.10
CA ILE A 7 1.33 50.59 -31.35
C ILE A 7 2.26 49.38 -31.21
N LEU A 8 2.79 49.20 -29.98
CA LEU A 8 3.51 47.97 -29.60
C LEU A 8 2.45 46.88 -29.30
N ILE A 9 2.26 45.99 -30.25
CA ILE A 9 1.49 44.73 -30.04
C ILE A 9 2.40 43.78 -29.27
N SER A 10 2.18 43.70 -27.96
CA SER A 10 2.78 42.67 -27.10
C SER A 10 2.10 41.33 -27.35
N LEU A 11 2.76 40.48 -28.10
CA LEU A 11 2.32 39.11 -28.33
C LEU A 11 2.64 38.27 -27.09
N CYS A 12 1.68 38.15 -26.16
CA CYS A 12 1.75 37.21 -25.04
C CYS A 12 1.62 35.78 -25.57
N ILE A 13 2.75 35.16 -25.84
CA ILE A 13 2.81 33.70 -26.07
C ILE A 13 2.60 33.05 -24.70
N SER A 14 1.38 32.65 -24.39
CA SER A 14 1.05 31.77 -23.29
C SER A 14 1.64 30.38 -23.60
N LEU A 15 2.84 30.12 -23.09
CA LEU A 15 3.41 28.80 -23.00
C LEU A 15 2.51 27.99 -22.03
N SER A 16 1.53 27.31 -22.58
CA SER A 16 0.82 26.25 -21.87
C SER A 16 1.86 25.18 -21.58
N SER A 17 2.53 25.28 -20.43
CA SER A 17 3.27 24.17 -19.86
C SER A 17 2.26 23.05 -19.64
N PHE A 18 2.21 22.08 -20.56
CA PHE A 18 1.68 20.76 -20.24
C PHE A 18 2.58 20.22 -19.14
N ALA A 19 2.19 20.45 -17.89
CA ALA A 19 2.72 19.70 -16.79
C ALA A 19 2.39 18.25 -17.10
N GLN A 20 3.36 17.49 -17.61
CA GLN A 20 3.34 16.05 -17.51
C GLN A 20 3.15 15.78 -16.02
N THR A 21 1.95 15.41 -15.64
CA THR A 21 1.70 14.81 -14.33
C THR A 21 2.48 13.50 -14.36
N ASP A 22 3.74 13.55 -13.91
CA ASP A 22 4.47 12.33 -13.59
C ASP A 22 3.54 11.53 -12.68
N ALA A 23 3.10 10.37 -13.19
CA ALA A 23 2.19 9.52 -12.46
C ALA A 23 2.84 9.22 -11.09
N GLN A 24 2.29 9.81 -10.03
CA GLN A 24 2.90 9.69 -8.72
C GLN A 24 2.69 8.28 -8.21
N HIS A 25 3.78 7.60 -7.86
CA HIS A 25 3.74 6.30 -7.20
C HIS A 25 2.98 6.37 -5.86
N LEU A 26 2.37 5.28 -5.45
CA LEU A 26 1.94 5.12 -4.06
C LEU A 26 3.12 5.42 -3.12
N LYS A 27 2.82 5.97 -1.95
CA LYS A 27 3.84 6.28 -0.94
C LYS A 27 3.60 5.47 0.33
N PHE A 28 4.66 4.85 0.81
CA PHE A 28 4.70 4.24 2.14
C PHE A 28 5.63 5.06 3.05
N LYS A 29 5.12 5.58 4.18
CA LYS A 29 5.87 6.51 5.07
C LYS A 29 6.49 7.70 4.33
N GLY A 30 5.81 8.23 3.31
CA GLY A 30 6.31 9.32 2.48
C GLY A 30 7.30 8.90 1.38
N VAL A 31 7.77 7.65 1.39
CA VAL A 31 8.70 7.10 0.38
C VAL A 31 7.89 6.56 -0.79
N PRO A 32 8.08 7.04 -2.04
CA PRO A 32 7.44 6.46 -3.22
C PRO A 32 7.80 4.99 -3.39
N ILE A 33 6.82 4.14 -3.72
CA ILE A 33 7.01 2.70 -3.96
C ILE A 33 7.59 2.54 -5.36
N ASP A 34 8.91 2.77 -5.48
CA ASP A 34 9.64 2.75 -6.74
C ASP A 34 11.13 2.53 -6.51
N GLY A 35 11.84 2.25 -7.62
CA GLY A 35 13.28 2.05 -7.66
C GLY A 35 13.72 0.64 -7.32
N THR A 36 15.03 0.43 -7.24
CA THR A 36 15.58 -0.89 -6.90
C THR A 36 15.37 -1.25 -5.44
N LEU A 37 15.32 -2.56 -5.14
CA LEU A 37 15.14 -3.05 -3.78
C LEU A 37 16.16 -2.45 -2.79
N ALA A 38 17.44 -2.41 -3.18
CA ALA A 38 18.50 -1.87 -2.33
C ALA A 38 18.33 -0.36 -2.04
N ALA A 39 17.97 0.42 -3.07
CA ALA A 39 17.71 1.85 -2.91
C ALA A 39 16.50 2.12 -2.02
N TYR A 40 15.44 1.33 -2.17
CA TYR A 40 14.24 1.43 -1.34
C TYR A 40 14.53 1.09 0.13
N VAL A 41 15.21 -0.03 0.38
CA VAL A 41 15.65 -0.44 1.72
C VAL A 41 16.48 0.66 2.39
N SER A 42 17.40 1.29 1.66
CA SER A 42 18.19 2.42 2.18
C SER A 42 17.32 3.59 2.61
N LYS A 43 16.30 3.95 1.81
CA LYS A 43 15.33 5.01 2.18
C LYS A 43 14.51 4.64 3.42
N MET A 44 14.09 3.38 3.53
CA MET A 44 13.33 2.90 4.69
C MET A 44 14.19 2.89 5.97
N LYS A 45 15.49 2.54 5.88
CA LYS A 45 16.42 2.66 7.00
C LYS A 45 16.56 4.13 7.45
N ALA A 46 16.65 5.06 6.53
CA ALA A 46 16.67 6.50 6.84
C ALA A 46 15.34 6.96 7.47
N ALA A 47 14.22 6.28 7.18
CA ALA A 47 12.91 6.54 7.79
C ALA A 47 12.72 5.83 9.16
N GLY A 48 13.78 5.20 9.71
CA GLY A 48 13.76 4.62 11.05
C GLY A 48 13.45 3.13 11.13
N PHE A 49 13.46 2.40 10.00
CA PHE A 49 13.26 0.95 9.99
C PHE A 49 14.58 0.21 10.08
N SER A 50 14.61 -0.89 10.82
CA SER A 50 15.74 -1.82 10.91
C SER A 50 15.66 -2.85 9.79
N ASP A 51 16.77 -3.10 9.11
CA ASP A 51 16.88 -4.12 8.07
C ASP A 51 17.15 -5.49 8.70
N LEU A 52 16.29 -6.46 8.42
CA LEU A 52 16.41 -7.85 8.89
C LEU A 52 16.93 -8.80 7.80
N GLY A 53 17.28 -8.26 6.62
CA GLY A 53 17.81 -9.03 5.50
C GLY A 53 16.78 -9.36 4.43
N ILE A 54 17.15 -10.26 3.51
CA ILE A 54 16.31 -10.69 2.39
C ILE A 54 15.93 -12.16 2.58
N LYS A 55 14.64 -12.43 2.46
CA LYS A 55 14.09 -13.79 2.47
C LYS A 55 13.24 -13.99 1.22
N ASP A 56 13.53 -15.01 0.43
CA ASP A 56 12.80 -15.39 -0.79
C ASP A 56 12.58 -14.20 -1.75
N GLY A 57 13.62 -13.36 -1.93
CA GLY A 57 13.56 -12.18 -2.79
C GLY A 57 12.82 -10.97 -2.22
N THR A 58 12.30 -11.07 -1.01
CA THR A 58 11.63 -9.98 -0.29
C THR A 58 12.56 -9.42 0.78
N ALA A 59 12.82 -8.11 0.77
CA ALA A 59 13.52 -7.48 1.87
C ALA A 59 12.57 -7.37 3.08
N VAL A 60 13.07 -7.76 4.25
CA VAL A 60 12.31 -7.75 5.50
C VAL A 60 12.88 -6.65 6.40
N LEU A 61 12.02 -5.75 6.84
CA LEU A 61 12.36 -4.65 7.72
C LEU A 61 11.48 -4.70 8.96
N GLN A 62 11.89 -4.04 10.04
CA GLN A 62 11.11 -3.90 11.26
C GLN A 62 11.07 -2.44 11.71
N GLY A 63 9.92 -1.98 12.18
CA GLY A 63 9.78 -0.63 12.72
C GLY A 63 8.36 -0.32 13.17
N ASP A 64 8.16 0.92 13.65
CA ASP A 64 6.87 1.37 14.14
C ASP A 64 6.05 1.97 13.00
N PHE A 65 4.77 1.57 12.92
CA PHE A 65 3.87 2.03 11.86
C PHE A 65 2.43 2.20 12.37
N ALA A 66 1.78 3.30 12.00
CA ALA A 66 0.38 3.61 12.31
C ALA A 66 0.05 3.50 13.84
N GLY A 67 0.99 3.84 14.72
CA GLY A 67 0.83 3.73 16.17
C GLY A 67 1.16 2.34 16.74
N PHE A 68 1.41 1.35 15.91
CA PHE A 68 1.81 0.01 16.33
C PHE A 68 3.33 -0.10 16.34
N LYS A 69 3.86 -0.73 17.41
CA LYS A 69 5.30 -0.95 17.57
C LYS A 69 5.72 -2.30 16.98
N GLY A 70 6.91 -2.33 16.38
CA GLY A 70 7.53 -3.57 15.95
C GLY A 70 6.84 -4.27 14.78
N CYS A 71 6.17 -3.54 13.89
CA CYS A 71 5.60 -4.08 12.66
C CYS A 71 6.70 -4.66 11.76
N ILE A 72 6.40 -5.75 11.07
CA ILE A 72 7.28 -6.34 10.06
C ILE A 72 6.86 -5.83 8.68
N ILE A 73 7.82 -5.32 7.93
CA ILE A 73 7.59 -4.74 6.61
C ILE A 73 8.29 -5.61 5.57
N GLY A 74 7.50 -6.19 4.66
CA GLY A 74 8.02 -6.87 3.47
C GLY A 74 8.06 -5.90 2.28
N VAL A 75 9.20 -5.82 1.61
CA VAL A 75 9.39 -5.04 0.37
C VAL A 75 9.67 -6.01 -0.76
N SER A 76 8.78 -6.06 -1.75
CA SER A 76 8.89 -6.96 -2.89
C SER A 76 8.98 -6.20 -4.22
N THR A 77 9.64 -6.84 -5.19
CA THR A 77 9.82 -6.30 -6.54
C THR A 77 8.98 -7.07 -7.55
N LEU A 78 8.72 -6.45 -8.69
CA LEU A 78 8.24 -7.16 -9.87
C LEU A 78 9.29 -8.19 -10.31
N LYS A 79 8.86 -9.42 -10.53
CA LYS A 79 9.75 -10.55 -10.89
C LYS A 79 10.61 -10.30 -12.12
N THR A 80 10.13 -9.46 -13.04
CA THR A 80 10.77 -9.19 -14.34
C THR A 80 11.76 -8.03 -14.33
N THR A 81 11.64 -7.08 -13.40
CA THR A 81 12.37 -5.80 -13.49
C THR A 81 13.18 -5.43 -12.27
N ASN A 82 13.12 -6.18 -11.18
CA ASN A 82 13.74 -5.82 -9.89
C ASN A 82 13.34 -4.41 -9.36
N VAL A 83 12.18 -3.89 -9.82
CA VAL A 83 11.62 -2.61 -9.35
C VAL A 83 10.62 -2.88 -8.24
N VAL A 84 10.72 -2.14 -7.14
CA VAL A 84 9.80 -2.26 -6.01
C VAL A 84 8.38 -1.89 -6.45
N ASN A 85 7.42 -2.76 -6.16
CA ASN A 85 6.02 -2.52 -6.47
C ASN A 85 5.06 -2.89 -5.34
N THR A 86 5.51 -3.65 -4.36
CA THR A 86 4.63 -4.13 -3.28
C THR A 86 5.28 -3.91 -1.92
N ILE A 87 4.51 -3.33 -1.01
CA ILE A 87 4.86 -3.24 0.40
C ILE A 87 3.81 -3.99 1.20
N SER A 88 4.25 -4.88 2.08
CA SER A 88 3.38 -5.59 3.02
C SER A 88 3.75 -5.22 4.44
N VAL A 89 2.79 -4.83 5.26
CA VAL A 89 2.96 -4.56 6.68
C VAL A 89 2.23 -5.63 7.46
N ILE A 90 2.95 -6.38 8.28
CA ILE A 90 2.39 -7.34 9.23
C ILE A 90 2.42 -6.66 10.59
N PHE A 91 1.24 -6.44 11.16
CA PHE A 91 1.09 -5.87 12.48
C PHE A 91 1.38 -6.91 13.57
N PRO A 92 1.63 -6.50 14.81
CA PRO A 92 1.86 -7.43 15.90
C PRO A 92 0.75 -8.46 16.03
N GLU A 93 1.13 -9.70 16.29
CA GLU A 93 0.20 -10.81 16.49
C GLU A 93 -0.73 -10.58 17.67
N CYS A 94 -1.93 -11.14 17.55
CA CYS A 94 -2.95 -11.12 18.59
C CYS A 94 -3.42 -12.55 18.87
N ASP A 95 -3.51 -12.89 20.14
CA ASP A 95 -4.05 -14.14 20.69
C ASP A 95 -5.51 -14.02 21.17
N ASN A 96 -6.10 -12.84 21.01
CA ASN A 96 -7.46 -12.49 21.36
C ASN A 96 -8.17 -11.86 20.16
N TRP A 97 -9.36 -12.36 19.80
CA TRP A 97 -10.12 -11.89 18.65
C TRP A 97 -10.56 -10.43 18.81
N SER A 98 -11.11 -10.07 19.96
CA SER A 98 -11.62 -8.72 20.20
C SER A 98 -10.51 -7.67 20.00
N LYS A 99 -9.28 -7.96 20.43
CA LYS A 99 -8.12 -7.10 20.20
C LYS A 99 -7.73 -7.06 18.72
N LEU A 100 -7.73 -8.21 18.04
CA LEU A 100 -7.40 -8.31 16.62
C LEU A 100 -8.39 -7.53 15.76
N GLU A 101 -9.68 -7.71 15.99
CA GLU A 101 -10.77 -7.03 15.32
C GLU A 101 -10.73 -5.51 15.57
N ASN A 102 -10.49 -5.09 16.83
CA ASN A 102 -10.34 -3.67 17.14
C ASN A 102 -9.14 -3.03 16.42
N ASN A 103 -8.01 -3.73 16.33
CA ASN A 103 -6.86 -3.26 15.56
C ASN A 103 -7.22 -3.10 14.07
N TYR A 104 -7.93 -4.06 13.49
CA TYR A 104 -8.39 -4.00 12.12
C TYR A 104 -9.34 -2.82 11.89
N GLN A 105 -10.36 -2.64 12.73
CA GLN A 105 -11.31 -1.53 12.60
C GLN A 105 -10.63 -0.17 12.76
N THR A 106 -9.72 -0.03 13.72
CA THR A 106 -8.93 1.21 13.89
C THR A 106 -8.12 1.53 12.63
N LEU A 107 -7.44 0.54 12.04
CA LEU A 107 -6.69 0.72 10.82
C LEU A 107 -7.59 1.04 9.62
N LYS A 108 -8.75 0.38 9.52
CA LYS A 108 -9.76 0.65 8.49
C LYS A 108 -10.26 2.10 8.56
N GLU A 109 -10.58 2.60 9.74
CA GLU A 109 -11.00 3.99 9.95
C GLU A 109 -9.92 4.99 9.52
N MET A 110 -8.65 4.73 9.88
CA MET A 110 -7.52 5.56 9.42
C MET A 110 -7.37 5.56 7.90
N LEU A 111 -7.60 4.41 7.26
CA LEU A 111 -7.53 4.28 5.80
C LEU A 111 -8.69 5.01 5.12
N ILE A 112 -9.91 4.92 5.67
CA ILE A 112 -11.09 5.68 5.19
C ILE A 112 -10.81 7.18 5.26
N GLN A 113 -10.28 7.67 6.38
CA GLN A 113 -9.92 9.10 6.53
C GLN A 113 -8.87 9.55 5.49
N LYS A 114 -7.98 8.66 5.10
CA LYS A 114 -6.88 8.99 4.19
C LYS A 114 -7.21 8.79 2.71
N TYR A 115 -7.95 7.76 2.38
CA TYR A 115 -8.18 7.32 0.99
C TYR A 115 -9.65 7.41 0.55
N GLY A 116 -10.57 7.75 1.47
CA GLY A 116 -12.00 7.78 1.20
C GLY A 116 -12.67 6.43 1.43
N GLU A 117 -13.89 6.27 0.91
CA GLU A 117 -14.65 5.04 1.05
C GLU A 117 -13.97 3.86 0.35
N PRO A 118 -14.00 2.65 0.95
CA PRO A 118 -13.42 1.47 0.35
C PRO A 118 -14.16 1.05 -0.92
N ALA A 119 -13.42 0.54 -1.90
CA ALA A 119 -13.98 -0.04 -3.11
C ALA A 119 -14.65 -1.40 -2.84
N ASP A 120 -14.14 -2.16 -1.88
CA ASP A 120 -14.70 -3.43 -1.44
C ASP A 120 -14.38 -3.70 0.03
N CYS A 121 -15.34 -4.33 0.74
CA CYS A 121 -15.21 -4.66 2.14
C CYS A 121 -15.97 -5.94 2.45
N VAL A 122 -15.30 -6.92 3.00
CA VAL A 122 -15.89 -8.19 3.46
C VAL A 122 -15.45 -8.48 4.87
N GLU A 123 -16.42 -8.69 5.76
CA GLU A 123 -16.21 -9.02 7.18
C GLU A 123 -17.17 -10.13 7.57
N LYS A 124 -16.77 -11.39 7.35
CA LYS A 124 -17.67 -12.51 7.58
C LYS A 124 -16.96 -13.81 7.97
N PHE A 125 -17.71 -14.64 8.68
CA PHE A 125 -17.37 -16.03 8.94
C PHE A 125 -18.17 -16.95 8.00
N GLN A 126 -17.55 -18.02 7.53
CA GLN A 126 -18.20 -19.08 6.75
C GLN A 126 -18.89 -20.08 7.72
N SER A 127 -19.99 -19.63 8.32
CA SER A 127 -20.76 -20.42 9.29
C SER A 127 -22.24 -20.05 9.24
N TYR A 128 -23.11 -21.00 9.57
CA TYR A 128 -24.55 -20.75 9.68
C TYR A 128 -24.91 -19.75 10.79
N SER A 129 -24.09 -19.69 11.85
CA SER A 129 -24.21 -18.74 12.94
C SER A 129 -22.87 -18.06 13.18
N GLN A 130 -22.89 -16.79 13.53
CA GLN A 130 -21.67 -16.07 13.93
C GLN A 130 -21.05 -16.75 15.16
N PRO A 131 -19.73 -17.01 15.14
CA PRO A 131 -19.04 -17.50 16.32
C PRO A 131 -19.21 -16.51 17.48
N ASN A 132 -19.56 -17.00 18.68
CA ASN A 132 -19.95 -16.19 19.82
C ASN A 132 -18.83 -15.94 20.84
N ASP A 133 -17.67 -16.56 20.66
CA ASP A 133 -16.51 -16.38 21.53
C ASP A 133 -15.21 -16.14 20.73
N ASP A 134 -14.25 -15.49 21.37
CA ASP A 134 -12.97 -15.07 20.79
C ASP A 134 -12.13 -16.27 20.33
N GLY A 135 -12.12 -17.35 21.09
CA GLY A 135 -11.33 -18.55 20.77
C GLY A 135 -11.85 -19.24 19.51
N LEU A 136 -13.18 -19.33 19.38
CA LEU A 136 -13.82 -19.90 18.20
C LEU A 136 -13.58 -19.02 16.95
N ARG A 137 -13.70 -17.70 17.09
CA ARG A 137 -13.41 -16.74 16.00
C ARG A 137 -11.98 -16.84 15.50
N LEU A 138 -10.99 -16.89 16.39
CA LEU A 138 -9.58 -17.12 16.02
C LEU A 138 -9.38 -18.49 15.37
N THR A 139 -10.10 -19.52 15.83
CA THR A 139 -10.05 -20.85 15.23
C THR A 139 -10.57 -20.80 13.78
N PHE A 140 -11.69 -20.11 13.53
CA PHE A 140 -12.22 -19.93 12.19
C PHE A 140 -11.23 -19.20 11.27
N LEU A 141 -10.54 -18.16 11.77
CA LEU A 141 -9.51 -17.48 11.01
C LEU A 141 -8.36 -18.45 10.66
N ARG A 142 -7.87 -19.24 11.62
CA ARG A 142 -6.80 -20.23 11.41
C ARG A 142 -7.17 -21.38 10.48
N MET A 143 -8.46 -21.60 10.26
CA MET A 143 -9.00 -22.64 9.35
C MET A 143 -9.43 -22.07 8.00
N ASP A 144 -9.08 -20.83 7.67
CA ASP A 144 -9.52 -20.12 6.45
C ASP A 144 -11.05 -20.01 6.29
N LYS A 145 -11.77 -20.05 7.42
CA LYS A 145 -13.25 -19.92 7.48
C LYS A 145 -13.70 -18.54 7.95
N CYS A 146 -12.79 -17.58 7.93
CA CYS A 146 -13.04 -16.19 8.26
C CYS A 146 -12.45 -15.33 7.15
N THR A 147 -13.24 -14.42 6.61
CA THR A 147 -12.82 -13.49 5.56
C THR A 147 -13.04 -12.07 6.05
N TYR A 148 -11.94 -11.37 6.32
CA TYR A 148 -11.92 -9.97 6.68
C TYR A 148 -10.93 -9.25 5.79
N TYR A 149 -11.42 -8.40 4.90
CA TYR A 149 -10.59 -7.47 4.15
C TYR A 149 -11.35 -6.20 3.78
N THR A 150 -10.60 -5.14 3.57
CA THR A 150 -11.07 -3.85 3.06
C THR A 150 -10.08 -3.37 2.01
N THR A 151 -10.55 -3.08 0.80
CA THR A 151 -9.73 -2.65 -0.33
C THR A 151 -10.03 -1.22 -0.71
N PHE A 152 -8.99 -0.44 -0.92
CA PHE A 152 -9.04 0.94 -1.40
C PHE A 152 -8.35 1.00 -2.76
N GLU A 153 -9.06 1.47 -3.76
CA GLU A 153 -8.52 1.71 -5.09
C GLU A 153 -8.14 3.17 -5.25
N THR A 154 -6.94 3.40 -5.76
CA THR A 154 -6.48 4.73 -6.12
C THR A 154 -5.95 4.74 -7.56
N PRO A 155 -5.83 5.90 -8.21
CA PRO A 155 -5.22 5.97 -9.55
C PRO A 155 -3.80 5.42 -9.59
N ASN A 156 -3.08 5.46 -8.47
CA ASN A 156 -1.66 5.11 -8.38
C ASN A 156 -1.41 3.68 -7.89
N GLY A 157 -2.44 3.01 -7.35
CA GLY A 157 -2.31 1.66 -6.83
C GLY A 157 -3.44 1.25 -5.91
N ASP A 158 -3.39 0.02 -5.43
CA ASP A 158 -4.38 -0.54 -4.52
C ASP A 158 -3.79 -0.75 -3.13
N ILE A 159 -4.65 -0.64 -2.14
CA ILE A 159 -4.31 -0.83 -0.73
C ILE A 159 -5.34 -1.78 -0.14
N GLN A 160 -4.89 -2.84 0.52
CA GLN A 160 -5.79 -3.78 1.17
C GLN A 160 -5.36 -4.03 2.60
N LEU A 161 -6.30 -3.89 3.50
CA LEU A 161 -6.21 -4.33 4.88
C LEU A 161 -6.93 -5.67 5.01
N SER A 162 -6.31 -6.64 5.67
CA SER A 162 -6.90 -7.97 5.88
C SER A 162 -6.60 -8.50 7.29
N LEU A 163 -7.38 -9.46 7.75
CA LEU A 163 -7.00 -10.36 8.84
C LEU A 163 -6.46 -11.64 8.25
N GLU A 164 -5.27 -12.01 8.68
CA GLU A 164 -4.56 -13.20 8.20
C GLU A 164 -4.00 -14.02 9.36
N HIS A 165 -3.60 -15.24 9.04
CA HIS A 165 -2.85 -16.07 9.95
C HIS A 165 -1.64 -16.70 9.26
N GLN A 166 -0.63 -16.98 10.05
CA GLN A 166 0.50 -17.82 9.64
C GLN A 166 0.79 -18.80 10.79
N ASP A 167 0.70 -20.09 10.50
CA ASP A 167 0.70 -21.14 11.52
C ASP A 167 -0.45 -20.91 12.53
N ARG A 168 -0.11 -20.61 13.79
CA ARG A 168 -1.11 -20.30 14.85
C ARG A 168 -1.22 -18.81 15.16
N ARG A 169 -0.41 -17.96 14.54
CA ARG A 169 -0.36 -16.52 14.79
C ARG A 169 -1.38 -15.81 13.92
N CYS A 170 -2.23 -15.00 14.53
CA CYS A 170 -3.23 -14.20 13.84
C CYS A 170 -2.81 -12.72 13.92
N PHE A 171 -2.94 -11.99 12.81
CA PHE A 171 -2.51 -10.60 12.71
C PHE A 171 -3.31 -9.84 11.66
N ALA A 172 -3.33 -8.52 11.76
CA ALA A 172 -3.75 -7.66 10.67
C ALA A 172 -2.58 -7.49 9.69
N LYS A 173 -2.88 -7.43 8.40
CA LYS A 173 -1.93 -7.20 7.34
C LYS A 173 -2.42 -6.07 6.44
N LEU A 174 -1.52 -5.16 6.09
CA LEU A 174 -1.79 -4.07 5.16
C LEU A 174 -0.85 -4.18 3.97
N GLN A 175 -1.41 -4.23 2.77
CA GLN A 175 -0.63 -4.32 1.53
C GLN A 175 -0.86 -3.10 0.65
N TYR A 176 0.21 -2.67 -0.01
CA TYR A 176 0.21 -1.63 -1.03
C TYR A 176 0.74 -2.23 -2.32
N TRP A 177 0.01 -2.06 -3.42
CA TRP A 177 0.44 -2.44 -4.77
C TRP A 177 0.51 -1.21 -5.65
N ASP A 178 1.71 -0.87 -6.10
CA ASP A 178 1.91 0.23 -7.04
C ASP A 178 1.49 -0.18 -8.45
N LYS A 179 0.53 0.55 -9.04
CA LYS A 179 0.04 0.30 -10.40
C LYS A 179 0.95 0.91 -11.47
N ILE A 180 1.70 1.96 -11.16
CA ILE A 180 2.52 2.68 -12.13
C ILE A 180 3.60 1.77 -12.70
N ASN A 181 4.40 1.13 -11.82
CA ASN A 181 5.42 0.19 -12.23
C ASN A 181 4.83 -1.06 -12.89
N THR A 182 3.71 -1.56 -12.37
CA THR A 182 3.02 -2.73 -12.93
C THR A 182 2.52 -2.44 -14.35
N ASN A 183 1.89 -1.29 -14.58
CA ASN A 183 1.37 -0.89 -15.88
C ASN A 183 2.51 -0.64 -16.88
N LYS A 184 3.62 -0.02 -16.44
CA LYS A 184 4.79 0.20 -17.30
C LYS A 184 5.36 -1.12 -17.83
N VAL A 185 5.52 -2.12 -16.96
CA VAL A 185 5.98 -3.45 -17.38
C VAL A 185 4.99 -4.13 -18.31
N LYS A 186 3.67 -4.01 -18.01
CA LYS A 186 2.63 -4.57 -18.88
C LYS A 186 2.63 -3.93 -20.25
N THR A 187 2.77 -2.61 -20.35
CA THR A 187 2.85 -1.89 -21.62
C THR A 187 4.06 -2.36 -22.44
N GLN A 188 5.24 -2.44 -21.81
CA GLN A 188 6.44 -2.93 -22.48
C GLN A 188 6.26 -4.36 -23.01
N ALA A 189 5.66 -5.25 -22.23
CA ALA A 189 5.38 -6.62 -22.69
C ALA A 189 4.33 -6.67 -23.83
N MET A 190 3.42 -5.71 -23.89
CA MET A 190 2.44 -5.60 -24.99
C MET A 190 3.09 -5.06 -26.28
N ASP A 191 4.09 -4.21 -26.16
CA ASP A 191 4.84 -3.68 -27.32
C ASP A 191 5.71 -4.76 -27.99
N ASP A 192 5.98 -5.88 -27.28
CA ASP A 192 6.72 -7.04 -27.81
C ASP A 192 5.82 -8.03 -28.60
N LEU A 193 4.49 -7.84 -28.60
CA LEU A 193 3.50 -8.69 -29.30
C LEU A 193 3.16 -8.16 -30.69
#